data_9e5f33616183668d2d2db55165c5b565
#
_entry.id   9e5f33616183668d2d2db55165c5b565
#
_cell.length_a   1.000
_cell.length_b   1.000
_cell.length_c   1.000
_cell.angle_alpha   90.00
_cell.angle_beta   90.00
_cell.angle_gamma   90.00
#
_symmetry.space_group_name_H-M   'P 1'
#
loop_
_entity.id
_entity.type
_entity.pdbx_description
1 polymer ?
#
loop_
_entity_poly.entity_id
_entity_poly.type
_entity_poly.pdbx_seq_one_letter_code
_entity_poly.pdbx_strand_id
1 'polypeptide(L)'
;MFDIEAELKKLPKKPGVYIMHDKNDKIIYVGKAVVLKNRVRQYFRKNKKTKRIQNMVAQVDHFEYIVCDNEAEALILECNLIKKNMPKFNVLLKDDKTYPYIKINVKADYPDIYITRRILNDGAKYFGPYANAGSAKEMIEFIKSKYKIRQCKNFKYKDRPCLNYHIKRCMAPCMGYVSKEEYRKQINEIISILEGKTAELQKELQKEMQEASSKMEYERAQEIRDKIYAIERISQRQKVSNISENDIDVIGLARKDEEACIEIFFIRNSKMVGRKHFIFKGLDDEEDGEIISSFIKQYYIGKQILPNKIMIKTNIEEKDAIEMWLTEVSGRKVEIKTPQKGEKLKFVEMAENNALITLKNKENEKSNILIELKQALGMEKLPRKIESYDISNLSGTNMVAGMCVMQDGIIKKNLSRRFKVKEVYGQDDPKCMKEVVKRRLRHSVRILNNDNNGFGELPDVIFADGGITQIRAIEQAIEDVNVDIEKAAKDRQIELSEKDKLNIPVFGMVKNDKHQTRALMNDKREEIEISQELLNTITMFQDAVHDTAIGYHRKLRNEEITKSALDDISGIGTVKKVELLKKFGCLKNIKEASVEEIAKVKGIGPELAKKIKEKLI
;
A
#
# COMPACT_ATOMS: atom_id res chain seq x y z
N MET A 1 -4.37 -35.50 11.51
CA MET A 1 -3.35 -34.98 10.58
C MET A 1 -3.99 -35.01 9.21
N PHE A 2 -3.99 -33.92 8.48
CA PHE A 2 -4.59 -33.83 7.14
C PHE A 2 -3.70 -34.59 6.15
N ASP A 3 -4.27 -35.63 5.50
CA ASP A 3 -3.55 -36.40 4.49
C ASP A 3 -3.76 -35.77 3.11
N ILE A 4 -2.77 -34.97 2.66
CA ILE A 4 -2.80 -34.29 1.39
C ILE A 4 -3.02 -35.26 0.22
N GLU A 5 -2.39 -36.43 0.23
CA GLU A 5 -2.50 -37.37 -0.88
C GLU A 5 -3.91 -38.01 -0.97
N ALA A 6 -4.51 -38.31 0.17
CA ALA A 6 -5.89 -38.82 0.22
C ALA A 6 -6.89 -37.74 -0.25
N GLU A 7 -6.72 -36.49 0.18
CA GLU A 7 -7.61 -35.40 -0.20
C GLU A 7 -7.45 -35.01 -1.69
N LEU A 8 -6.23 -35.07 -2.25
CA LEU A 8 -6.02 -34.87 -3.69
C LEU A 8 -6.78 -35.88 -4.58
N LYS A 9 -7.05 -37.10 -4.06
CA LYS A 9 -7.84 -38.09 -4.81
C LYS A 9 -9.33 -37.73 -4.85
N LYS A 10 -9.86 -37.08 -3.82
CA LYS A 10 -11.26 -36.68 -3.68
C LYS A 10 -11.64 -35.46 -4.49
N LEU A 11 -10.68 -34.68 -4.96
CA LEU A 11 -10.92 -33.45 -5.71
C LEU A 11 -11.78 -33.68 -6.97
N PRO A 12 -12.85 -32.88 -7.17
CA PRO A 12 -13.74 -32.98 -8.30
C PRO A 12 -13.08 -32.49 -9.61
N LYS A 13 -13.59 -32.98 -10.74
CA LYS A 13 -13.23 -32.48 -12.07
C LYS A 13 -14.17 -31.34 -12.50
N LYS A 14 -14.33 -30.34 -11.62
CA LYS A 14 -15.18 -29.16 -11.84
C LYS A 14 -14.39 -27.88 -11.64
N PRO A 15 -14.85 -26.75 -12.18
CA PRO A 15 -14.26 -25.45 -11.89
C PRO A 15 -14.47 -25.07 -10.41
N GLY A 16 -13.59 -24.23 -9.89
CA GLY A 16 -13.70 -23.77 -8.52
C GLY A 16 -12.45 -23.07 -8.00
N VAL A 17 -12.48 -22.74 -6.74
CA VAL A 17 -11.40 -22.05 -6.02
C VAL A 17 -10.82 -22.99 -4.96
N TYR A 18 -9.51 -23.00 -4.81
CA TYR A 18 -8.80 -23.72 -3.75
C TYR A 18 -8.07 -22.73 -2.87
N ILE A 19 -8.02 -23.04 -1.58
CA ILE A 19 -7.51 -22.18 -0.51
C ILE A 19 -6.49 -22.99 0.27
N MET A 20 -5.25 -22.51 0.35
CA MET A 20 -4.17 -23.20 1.07
C MET A 20 -3.90 -22.52 2.41
N HIS A 21 -3.77 -23.31 3.45
CA HIS A 21 -3.59 -22.89 4.84
C HIS A 21 -2.24 -23.34 5.38
N ASP A 22 -1.68 -22.54 6.29
CA ASP A 22 -0.50 -22.92 7.07
C ASP A 22 -0.90 -23.68 8.37
N LYS A 23 0.09 -24.11 9.16
CA LYS A 23 -0.09 -24.82 10.43
C LYS A 23 -0.90 -24.05 11.49
N ASN A 24 -1.09 -22.73 11.31
CA ASN A 24 -1.85 -21.87 12.20
C ASN A 24 -3.24 -21.56 11.63
N ASP A 25 -3.70 -22.32 10.65
CA ASP A 25 -4.97 -22.14 9.93
C ASP A 25 -5.09 -20.78 9.21
N LYS A 26 -3.94 -20.17 8.87
CA LYS A 26 -3.90 -18.92 8.14
C LYS A 26 -3.89 -19.17 6.64
N ILE A 27 -4.76 -18.51 5.91
CA ILE A 27 -4.78 -18.55 4.44
C ILE A 27 -3.48 -17.96 3.90
N ILE A 28 -2.70 -18.76 3.19
CA ILE A 28 -1.42 -18.36 2.61
C ILE A 28 -1.47 -18.22 1.09
N TYR A 29 -2.43 -18.89 0.42
CA TYR A 29 -2.64 -18.79 -1.02
C TYR A 29 -4.08 -19.10 -1.37
N VAL A 30 -4.62 -18.40 -2.38
CA VAL A 30 -5.92 -18.64 -3.00
C VAL A 30 -5.71 -18.71 -4.50
N GLY A 31 -6.31 -19.71 -5.17
CA GLY A 31 -6.22 -19.82 -6.63
C GLY A 31 -7.48 -20.46 -7.21
N LYS A 32 -7.79 -20.08 -8.45
CA LYS A 32 -8.86 -20.72 -9.23
C LYS A 32 -8.36 -21.89 -10.05
N ALA A 33 -9.27 -22.73 -10.46
CA ALA A 33 -9.01 -23.82 -11.41
C ALA A 33 -10.22 -24.06 -12.31
N VAL A 34 -9.99 -24.29 -13.58
CA VAL A 34 -11.00 -24.84 -14.51
C VAL A 34 -11.31 -26.29 -14.15
N VAL A 35 -10.28 -27.02 -13.70
CA VAL A 35 -10.42 -28.38 -13.16
C VAL A 35 -9.61 -28.46 -11.87
N LEU A 36 -10.30 -28.39 -10.72
CA LEU A 36 -9.69 -28.41 -9.39
C LEU A 36 -8.70 -29.55 -9.21
N LYS A 37 -9.08 -30.77 -9.60
CA LYS A 37 -8.25 -31.97 -9.48
C LYS A 37 -6.89 -31.84 -10.18
N ASN A 38 -6.86 -31.26 -11.36
CA ASN A 38 -5.64 -31.14 -12.14
C ASN A 38 -4.73 -30.02 -11.58
N ARG A 39 -5.30 -28.85 -11.32
CA ARG A 39 -4.56 -27.68 -10.87
C ARG A 39 -3.95 -27.85 -9.49
N VAL A 40 -4.72 -28.35 -8.51
CA VAL A 40 -4.21 -28.52 -7.15
C VAL A 40 -3.12 -29.59 -7.11
N ARG A 41 -3.28 -30.71 -7.85
CA ARG A 41 -2.25 -31.73 -7.96
C ARG A 41 -0.91 -31.25 -8.50
N GLN A 42 -0.92 -30.26 -9.41
CA GLN A 42 0.32 -29.70 -9.98
C GLN A 42 1.25 -29.13 -8.91
N TYR A 43 0.70 -28.53 -7.84
CA TYR A 43 1.49 -27.98 -6.74
C TYR A 43 2.22 -29.05 -5.91
N PHE A 44 1.75 -30.29 -5.87
CA PHE A 44 2.35 -31.36 -5.06
C PHE A 44 3.18 -32.36 -5.90
N ARG A 45 3.24 -32.21 -7.23
CA ARG A 45 4.12 -33.03 -8.08
C ARG A 45 5.59 -32.60 -7.96
N LYS A 46 6.53 -33.55 -8.18
CA LYS A 46 8.00 -33.33 -8.11
C LYS A 46 8.60 -32.64 -9.36
N ASN A 47 7.89 -31.72 -10.00
CA ASN A 47 8.40 -30.99 -11.18
C ASN A 47 9.21 -29.76 -10.76
N LYS A 48 10.01 -29.19 -11.68
CA LYS A 48 10.67 -27.88 -11.48
C LYS A 48 9.61 -26.81 -11.20
N LYS A 49 9.66 -26.24 -10.00
CA LYS A 49 8.78 -25.17 -9.54
C LYS A 49 9.60 -23.93 -9.22
N THR A 50 9.01 -22.76 -9.33
CA THR A 50 9.63 -21.52 -8.87
C THR A 50 9.93 -21.60 -7.37
N LYS A 51 10.94 -20.87 -6.88
CA LYS A 51 11.30 -20.81 -5.46
C LYS A 51 10.12 -20.40 -4.59
N ARG A 52 9.29 -19.48 -5.09
CA ARG A 52 8.09 -19.02 -4.41
C ARG A 52 7.06 -20.13 -4.22
N ILE A 53 6.77 -20.89 -5.27
CA ILE A 53 5.85 -22.05 -5.19
C ILE A 53 6.42 -23.13 -4.27
N GLN A 54 7.72 -23.39 -4.30
CA GLN A 54 8.37 -24.34 -3.39
C GLN A 54 8.20 -23.90 -1.92
N ASN A 55 8.47 -22.62 -1.63
CA ASN A 55 8.29 -22.03 -0.31
C ASN A 55 6.84 -22.03 0.15
N MET A 56 5.89 -21.83 -0.77
CA MET A 56 4.46 -21.93 -0.48
C MET A 56 4.09 -23.36 -0.10
N VAL A 57 4.41 -24.32 -0.95
CA VAL A 57 4.08 -25.75 -0.72
C VAL A 57 4.70 -26.28 0.57
N ALA A 58 5.93 -25.83 0.92
CA ALA A 58 6.58 -26.21 2.18
C ALA A 58 5.85 -25.65 3.43
N GLN A 59 5.02 -24.62 3.29
CA GLN A 59 4.25 -24.02 4.38
C GLN A 59 2.80 -24.49 4.42
N VAL A 60 2.31 -25.19 3.38
CA VAL A 60 0.94 -25.71 3.34
C VAL A 60 0.81 -26.86 4.34
N ASP A 61 -0.15 -26.73 5.25
CA ASP A 61 -0.57 -27.79 6.17
C ASP A 61 -1.79 -28.55 5.62
N HIS A 62 -2.78 -27.79 5.14
CA HIS A 62 -3.99 -28.35 4.52
C HIS A 62 -4.54 -27.39 3.47
N PHE A 63 -5.52 -27.86 2.70
CA PHE A 63 -6.24 -27.05 1.74
C PHE A 63 -7.74 -27.32 1.78
N GLU A 64 -8.51 -26.29 1.43
CA GLU A 64 -9.95 -26.34 1.19
C GLU A 64 -10.25 -26.03 -0.27
N TYR A 65 -11.45 -26.36 -0.73
CA TYR A 65 -11.90 -25.97 -2.07
C TYR A 65 -13.40 -25.68 -2.09
N ILE A 66 -13.78 -24.78 -3.01
CA ILE A 66 -15.17 -24.41 -3.28
C ILE A 66 -15.42 -24.71 -4.75
N VAL A 67 -16.44 -25.51 -5.05
CA VAL A 67 -16.86 -25.80 -6.42
C VAL A 67 -17.73 -24.67 -6.93
N CYS A 68 -17.48 -24.22 -8.15
CA CYS A 68 -18.25 -23.19 -8.83
C CYS A 68 -18.95 -23.78 -10.07
N ASP A 69 -19.99 -23.13 -10.54
CA ASP A 69 -20.72 -23.60 -11.71
C ASP A 69 -19.96 -23.35 -13.02
N ASN A 70 -19.19 -22.27 -13.07
CA ASN A 70 -18.39 -21.89 -14.23
C ASN A 70 -17.06 -21.22 -13.85
N GLU A 71 -16.20 -20.97 -14.84
CA GLU A 71 -14.90 -20.36 -14.66
C GLU A 71 -14.98 -18.89 -14.24
N ALA A 72 -15.97 -18.15 -14.73
CA ALA A 72 -16.16 -16.73 -14.40
C ALA A 72 -16.52 -16.57 -12.91
N GLU A 73 -17.40 -17.43 -12.39
CA GLU A 73 -17.74 -17.46 -10.98
C GLU A 73 -16.53 -17.80 -10.10
N ALA A 74 -15.73 -18.79 -10.50
CA ALA A 74 -14.49 -19.14 -9.81
C ALA A 74 -13.50 -17.96 -9.78
N LEU A 75 -13.40 -17.20 -10.86
CA LEU A 75 -12.54 -16.02 -10.97
C LEU A 75 -13.00 -14.90 -10.01
N ILE A 76 -14.30 -14.62 -9.96
CA ILE A 76 -14.86 -13.61 -9.05
C ILE A 76 -14.63 -14.02 -7.58
N LEU A 77 -14.86 -15.29 -7.26
CA LEU A 77 -14.69 -15.81 -5.91
C LEU A 77 -13.22 -15.78 -5.48
N GLU A 78 -12.29 -16.19 -6.36
CA GLU A 78 -10.84 -16.07 -6.15
C GLU A 78 -10.45 -14.64 -5.79
N CYS A 79 -10.86 -13.66 -6.61
CA CYS A 79 -10.54 -12.25 -6.41
C CYS A 79 -11.09 -11.70 -5.09
N ASN A 80 -12.32 -12.06 -4.73
CA ASN A 80 -12.95 -11.64 -3.48
C ASN A 80 -12.21 -12.23 -2.27
N LEU A 81 -11.82 -13.50 -2.33
CA LEU A 81 -11.07 -14.17 -1.28
C LEU A 81 -9.66 -13.60 -1.12
N ILE A 82 -8.97 -13.30 -2.23
CA ILE A 82 -7.66 -12.64 -2.22
C ILE A 82 -7.79 -11.25 -1.57
N LYS A 83 -8.78 -10.45 -1.97
CA LYS A 83 -9.01 -9.09 -1.43
C LYS A 83 -9.34 -9.12 0.06
N LYS A 84 -10.15 -10.10 0.50
CA LYS A 84 -10.55 -10.23 1.91
C LYS A 84 -9.42 -10.70 2.81
N ASN A 85 -8.63 -11.68 2.37
CA ASN A 85 -7.67 -12.39 3.22
C ASN A 85 -6.22 -11.94 3.01
N MET A 86 -5.91 -11.23 1.92
CA MET A 86 -4.57 -10.73 1.58
C MET A 86 -3.48 -11.80 1.74
N PRO A 87 -3.59 -12.97 1.06
CA PRO A 87 -2.71 -14.11 1.30
C PRO A 87 -1.26 -13.81 0.91
N LYS A 88 -0.31 -14.32 1.70
CA LYS A 88 1.13 -14.01 1.55
C LYS A 88 1.71 -14.37 0.17
N PHE A 89 1.23 -15.47 -0.43
CA PHE A 89 1.75 -15.99 -1.69
C PHE A 89 0.92 -15.63 -2.92
N ASN A 90 -0.06 -14.73 -2.81
CA ASN A 90 -0.71 -14.13 -3.97
C ASN A 90 -0.03 -12.83 -4.39
N VAL A 91 -0.13 -12.48 -5.66
CA VAL A 91 0.17 -11.12 -6.13
C VAL A 91 -0.90 -10.20 -5.54
N LEU A 92 -0.52 -9.22 -4.74
CA LEU A 92 -1.46 -8.37 -4.01
C LEU A 92 -1.39 -6.93 -4.48
N LEU A 93 -2.52 -6.38 -4.91
CA LEU A 93 -2.69 -4.96 -5.17
C LEU A 93 -2.96 -4.23 -3.84
N LYS A 94 -1.92 -3.61 -3.27
CA LYS A 94 -2.01 -2.97 -1.94
C LYS A 94 -2.63 -1.57 -1.96
N ASP A 95 -2.71 -0.91 -3.12
CA ASP A 95 -3.24 0.44 -3.26
C ASP A 95 -4.67 0.42 -3.81
N ASP A 96 -5.65 0.48 -2.90
CA ASP A 96 -7.09 0.54 -3.21
C ASP A 96 -7.63 2.00 -3.16
N LYS A 97 -6.78 3.00 -3.36
CA LYS A 97 -7.22 4.40 -3.39
C LYS A 97 -8.16 4.64 -4.56
N THR A 98 -9.39 5.02 -4.24
CA THR A 98 -10.41 5.39 -5.22
C THR A 98 -10.06 6.70 -5.92
N TYR A 99 -10.22 6.73 -7.25
CA TYR A 99 -9.94 7.92 -8.06
C TYR A 99 -10.98 9.01 -7.86
N PRO A 100 -10.59 10.27 -8.03
CA PRO A 100 -11.54 11.37 -8.17
C PRO A 100 -12.18 11.37 -9.57
N TYR A 101 -13.48 11.57 -9.57
CA TYR A 101 -14.32 11.78 -10.74
C TYR A 101 -14.99 13.14 -10.61
N ILE A 102 -15.27 13.78 -11.74
CA ILE A 102 -16.15 14.94 -11.80
C ILE A 102 -17.57 14.40 -12.01
N LYS A 103 -18.48 14.76 -11.12
CA LYS A 103 -19.89 14.34 -11.18
C LYS A 103 -20.77 15.51 -11.58
N ILE A 104 -21.72 15.26 -12.49
CA ILE A 104 -22.79 16.17 -12.89
C ILE A 104 -24.13 15.43 -12.75
N ASN A 105 -25.00 15.91 -11.85
CA ASN A 105 -26.33 15.33 -11.71
C ASN A 105 -27.27 15.90 -12.78
N VAL A 106 -27.28 15.27 -13.96
CA VAL A 106 -28.06 15.72 -15.11
C VAL A 106 -29.59 15.64 -14.91
N LYS A 107 -30.08 14.94 -13.87
CA LYS A 107 -31.49 14.88 -13.52
C LYS A 107 -32.00 16.11 -12.78
N ALA A 108 -31.10 16.88 -12.16
CA ALA A 108 -31.48 18.11 -11.48
C ALA A 108 -31.84 19.20 -12.48
N ASP A 109 -32.77 20.08 -12.13
CA ASP A 109 -33.17 21.24 -12.95
C ASP A 109 -31.98 22.16 -13.19
N TYR A 110 -31.18 22.41 -12.14
CA TYR A 110 -29.97 23.21 -12.17
C TYR A 110 -28.77 22.41 -11.63
N PRO A 111 -28.13 21.59 -12.47
CA PRO A 111 -27.01 20.74 -12.07
C PRO A 111 -25.84 21.53 -11.45
N ASP A 112 -25.13 20.91 -10.52
CA ASP A 112 -23.85 21.36 -10.00
C ASP A 112 -22.73 20.42 -10.45
N ILE A 113 -21.49 20.90 -10.40
CA ILE A 113 -20.29 20.14 -10.75
C ILE A 113 -19.42 20.03 -9.51
N TYR A 114 -19.09 18.80 -9.11
CA TYR A 114 -18.25 18.55 -7.95
C TYR A 114 -17.43 17.25 -8.08
N ILE A 115 -16.40 17.14 -7.25
CA ILE A 115 -15.54 15.97 -7.21
C ILE A 115 -16.15 14.91 -6.31
N THR A 116 -16.16 13.67 -6.78
CA THR A 116 -16.52 12.49 -6.00
C THR A 116 -15.52 11.37 -6.23
N ARG A 117 -15.37 10.51 -5.23
CA ARG A 117 -14.62 9.25 -5.37
C ARG A 117 -15.54 8.04 -5.43
N ARG A 118 -16.83 8.25 -5.19
CA ARG A 118 -17.84 7.20 -5.25
C ARG A 118 -18.69 7.39 -6.50
N ILE A 119 -18.78 6.35 -7.30
CA ILE A 119 -19.70 6.26 -8.43
C ILE A 119 -20.94 5.56 -7.90
N LEU A 120 -22.12 6.13 -8.19
CA LEU A 120 -23.41 5.60 -7.79
C LEU A 120 -24.26 5.37 -9.04
N ASN A 121 -25.12 4.39 -9.01
CA ASN A 121 -26.09 4.17 -10.10
C ASN A 121 -27.30 5.09 -9.92
N ASP A 122 -27.07 6.41 -9.95
CA ASP A 122 -28.09 7.44 -9.72
C ASP A 122 -28.50 8.19 -10.99
N GLY A 123 -27.95 7.77 -12.14
CA GLY A 123 -28.18 8.38 -13.44
C GLY A 123 -27.48 9.72 -13.65
N ALA A 124 -26.55 10.11 -12.75
CA ALA A 124 -25.65 11.21 -12.96
C ALA A 124 -24.55 10.84 -13.96
N LYS A 125 -23.96 11.84 -14.61
CA LYS A 125 -22.76 11.62 -15.45
C LYS A 125 -21.49 11.75 -14.61
N TYR A 126 -20.54 10.82 -14.82
CA TYR A 126 -19.24 10.77 -14.14
C TYR A 126 -18.14 10.85 -15.20
N PHE A 127 -17.20 11.77 -15.01
CA PHE A 127 -16.09 12.02 -15.92
C PHE A 127 -14.76 11.75 -15.22
N GLY A 128 -13.88 10.98 -15.83
CA GLY A 128 -12.60 10.56 -15.26
C GLY A 128 -12.27 9.11 -15.65
N PRO A 129 -11.37 8.45 -14.92
CA PRO A 129 -10.74 8.87 -13.66
C PRO A 129 -9.67 9.97 -13.85
N TYR A 130 -9.58 10.90 -12.91
CA TYR A 130 -8.50 11.88 -12.87
C TYR A 130 -7.32 11.33 -12.06
N ALA A 131 -6.09 11.68 -12.45
CA ALA A 131 -4.88 11.17 -11.80
C ALA A 131 -4.82 11.51 -10.29
N ASN A 132 -5.25 12.72 -9.92
CA ASN A 132 -5.33 13.18 -8.54
C ASN A 132 -6.47 14.19 -8.36
N ALA A 133 -6.77 14.52 -7.10
CA ALA A 133 -7.83 15.49 -6.79
C ALA A 133 -7.49 16.91 -7.23
N GLY A 134 -6.20 17.28 -7.32
CA GLY A 134 -5.73 18.56 -7.82
C GLY A 134 -6.14 18.78 -9.26
N SER A 135 -5.83 17.83 -10.15
CA SER A 135 -6.21 17.90 -11.58
C SER A 135 -7.72 17.99 -11.79
N ALA A 136 -8.51 17.25 -11.01
CA ALA A 136 -9.97 17.36 -11.07
C ALA A 136 -10.45 18.73 -10.55
N LYS A 137 -9.82 19.28 -9.52
CA LYS A 137 -10.12 20.60 -8.97
C LYS A 137 -9.80 21.71 -9.95
N GLU A 138 -8.63 21.68 -10.57
CA GLU A 138 -8.22 22.64 -11.61
C GLU A 138 -9.22 22.65 -12.77
N MET A 139 -9.67 21.48 -13.23
CA MET A 139 -10.67 21.38 -14.28
C MET A 139 -12.01 22.00 -13.86
N ILE A 140 -12.49 21.76 -12.63
CA ILE A 140 -13.72 22.38 -12.11
C ILE A 140 -13.58 23.89 -11.95
N GLU A 141 -12.45 24.36 -11.42
CA GLU A 141 -12.17 25.80 -11.27
C GLU A 141 -12.14 26.48 -12.64
N PHE A 142 -11.49 25.87 -13.62
CA PHE A 142 -11.50 26.35 -14.99
C PHE A 142 -12.94 26.44 -15.53
N ILE A 143 -13.73 25.37 -15.45
CA ILE A 143 -15.14 25.37 -15.91
C ILE A 143 -15.91 26.48 -15.21
N LYS A 144 -15.84 26.58 -13.89
CA LYS A 144 -16.53 27.60 -13.08
C LYS A 144 -16.06 29.02 -13.34
N SER A 145 -14.89 29.22 -13.91
CA SER A 145 -14.38 30.53 -14.33
C SER A 145 -14.96 31.01 -15.67
N LYS A 146 -15.34 30.07 -16.55
CA LYS A 146 -15.81 30.36 -17.92
C LYS A 146 -17.32 30.18 -18.10
N TYR A 147 -17.93 29.36 -17.24
CA TYR A 147 -19.36 29.08 -17.26
C TYR A 147 -20.02 29.62 -16.00
N LYS A 148 -21.07 30.43 -16.19
CA LYS A 148 -21.77 31.11 -15.10
C LYS A 148 -22.75 30.18 -14.37
N ILE A 149 -22.30 28.96 -14.03
CA ILE A 149 -23.12 27.96 -13.33
C ILE A 149 -23.15 28.22 -11.82
N ARG A 150 -24.13 27.64 -11.13
CA ARG A 150 -24.28 27.80 -9.68
C ARG A 150 -23.04 27.33 -8.92
N GLN A 151 -22.67 28.08 -7.88
CA GLN A 151 -21.51 27.81 -7.02
C GLN A 151 -21.92 27.19 -5.65
N CYS A 152 -23.21 27.24 -5.32
CA CYS A 152 -23.75 26.77 -4.05
C CYS A 152 -23.89 25.25 -4.03
N LYS A 153 -23.53 24.59 -2.92
CA LYS A 153 -23.68 23.14 -2.74
C LYS A 153 -25.17 22.75 -2.70
N ASN A 154 -25.94 23.46 -1.86
CA ASN A 154 -27.36 23.20 -1.69
C ASN A 154 -28.17 24.23 -2.48
N PHE A 155 -28.97 23.78 -3.43
CA PHE A 155 -29.87 24.63 -4.18
C PHE A 155 -31.13 24.91 -3.37
N LYS A 156 -31.45 26.21 -3.18
CA LYS A 156 -32.72 26.69 -2.61
C LYS A 156 -33.08 27.99 -3.31
N TYR A 157 -34.35 28.19 -3.56
CA TYR A 157 -34.85 29.50 -4.02
C TYR A 157 -34.61 30.55 -2.93
N LYS A 158 -34.35 31.76 -3.34
CA LYS A 158 -33.97 32.90 -2.46
C LYS A 158 -34.70 34.16 -2.89
N ASP A 159 -34.89 35.07 -1.98
CA ASP A 159 -35.53 36.37 -2.20
C ASP A 159 -34.54 37.44 -2.73
N ARG A 160 -33.24 37.20 -2.60
CA ARG A 160 -32.21 38.11 -3.11
C ARG A 160 -31.01 37.34 -3.70
N PRO A 161 -30.37 37.88 -4.75
CA PRO A 161 -29.21 37.28 -5.36
C PRO A 161 -28.01 37.33 -4.41
N CYS A 162 -27.13 36.31 -4.52
CA CYS A 162 -25.91 36.23 -3.74
C CYS A 162 -24.74 36.94 -4.46
N LEU A 163 -23.61 37.12 -3.76
CA LEU A 163 -22.41 37.75 -4.28
C LEU A 163 -21.97 37.17 -5.64
N ASN A 164 -22.06 35.83 -5.83
CA ASN A 164 -21.66 35.19 -7.08
C ASN A 164 -22.45 35.67 -8.31
N TYR A 165 -23.67 36.13 -8.15
CA TYR A 165 -24.41 36.78 -9.22
C TYR A 165 -23.83 38.15 -9.56
N HIS A 166 -23.62 38.99 -8.55
CA HIS A 166 -23.10 40.35 -8.73
C HIS A 166 -21.69 40.38 -9.36
N ILE A 167 -20.85 39.39 -9.01
CA ILE A 167 -19.52 39.24 -9.64
C ILE A 167 -19.55 38.41 -10.93
N LYS A 168 -20.73 38.22 -11.55
CA LYS A 168 -20.95 37.53 -12.83
C LYS A 168 -20.42 36.07 -12.89
N ARG A 169 -20.34 35.39 -11.74
CA ARG A 169 -19.93 33.97 -11.65
C ARG A 169 -21.09 32.97 -11.64
N CYS A 170 -22.33 33.45 -11.54
CA CYS A 170 -23.53 32.62 -11.49
C CYS A 170 -24.71 33.36 -12.15
N MET A 171 -25.56 32.64 -12.89
CA MET A 171 -26.76 33.20 -13.51
C MET A 171 -27.94 33.35 -12.53
N ALA A 172 -27.72 33.07 -11.23
CA ALA A 172 -28.75 33.11 -10.19
C ALA A 172 -30.04 32.29 -10.52
N PRO A 173 -29.92 30.98 -10.80
CA PRO A 173 -31.11 30.14 -11.01
C PRO A 173 -32.00 30.11 -9.76
N CYS A 174 -31.46 30.37 -8.58
CA CYS A 174 -32.21 30.46 -7.33
C CYS A 174 -33.14 31.68 -7.24
N MET A 175 -33.00 32.64 -8.15
CA MET A 175 -33.88 33.80 -8.30
C MET A 175 -34.83 33.68 -9.50
N GLY A 176 -34.73 32.61 -10.28
CA GLY A 176 -35.48 32.48 -11.53
C GLY A 176 -34.97 33.37 -12.67
N TYR A 177 -33.78 33.95 -12.58
CA TYR A 177 -33.22 34.85 -13.58
C TYR A 177 -32.73 34.16 -14.86
N VAL A 178 -32.71 32.82 -14.86
CA VAL A 178 -32.34 32.00 -16.00
C VAL A 178 -33.33 30.84 -16.15
N SER A 179 -33.74 30.55 -17.41
CA SER A 179 -34.60 29.41 -17.70
C SER A 179 -33.84 28.07 -17.51
N LYS A 180 -34.61 26.97 -17.33
CA LYS A 180 -34.01 25.63 -17.24
C LYS A 180 -33.29 25.25 -18.53
N GLU A 181 -33.86 25.64 -19.68
CA GLU A 181 -33.34 25.38 -21.03
C GLU A 181 -31.99 26.07 -21.24
N GLU A 182 -31.92 27.36 -20.92
CA GLU A 182 -30.73 28.15 -21.06
C GLU A 182 -29.59 27.66 -20.13
N TYR A 183 -29.94 27.34 -18.89
CA TYR A 183 -28.97 26.76 -17.96
C TYR A 183 -28.48 25.39 -18.45
N ARG A 184 -29.40 24.55 -18.98
CA ARG A 184 -29.07 23.22 -19.51
C ARG A 184 -28.15 23.30 -20.73
N LYS A 185 -28.29 24.33 -21.58
CA LYS A 185 -27.36 24.58 -22.70
C LYS A 185 -25.92 24.69 -22.19
N GLN A 186 -25.68 25.49 -21.16
CA GLN A 186 -24.32 25.60 -20.56
C GLN A 186 -23.83 24.26 -19.98
N ILE A 187 -24.70 23.50 -19.33
CA ILE A 187 -24.33 22.18 -18.81
C ILE A 187 -23.95 21.22 -19.94
N ASN A 188 -24.64 21.24 -21.07
CA ASN A 188 -24.33 20.41 -22.24
C ASN A 188 -22.99 20.80 -22.88
N GLU A 189 -22.66 22.09 -22.98
CA GLU A 189 -21.35 22.56 -23.41
C GLU A 189 -20.25 22.03 -22.47
N ILE A 190 -20.46 22.09 -21.16
CA ILE A 190 -19.53 21.57 -20.15
C ILE A 190 -19.37 20.05 -20.30
N ILE A 191 -20.46 19.33 -20.52
CA ILE A 191 -20.41 17.89 -20.77
C ILE A 191 -19.57 17.58 -22.01
N SER A 192 -19.76 18.33 -23.10
CA SER A 192 -18.98 18.17 -24.34
C SER A 192 -17.49 18.40 -24.12
N ILE A 193 -17.11 19.38 -23.28
CA ILE A 193 -15.72 19.61 -22.88
C ILE A 193 -15.16 18.40 -22.09
N LEU A 194 -15.91 17.93 -21.11
CA LEU A 194 -15.50 16.80 -20.26
C LEU A 194 -15.49 15.47 -21.03
N GLU A 195 -16.35 15.31 -22.04
CA GLU A 195 -16.34 14.19 -22.98
C GLU A 195 -15.24 14.33 -24.03
N GLY A 196 -14.56 15.48 -24.13
CA GLY A 196 -13.49 15.70 -25.11
C GLY A 196 -13.99 16.07 -26.51
N LYS A 197 -15.29 16.25 -26.73
CA LYS A 197 -15.90 16.70 -27.99
C LYS A 197 -15.70 18.20 -28.24
N THR A 198 -14.45 18.64 -28.13
CA THR A 198 -14.12 20.08 -28.18
C THR A 198 -14.16 20.66 -29.58
N ALA A 199 -13.88 19.84 -30.63
CA ALA A 199 -13.86 20.33 -32.01
C ALA A 199 -15.25 20.69 -32.54
N GLU A 200 -16.27 19.89 -32.20
CA GLU A 200 -17.66 20.16 -32.56
C GLU A 200 -18.17 21.40 -31.83
N LEU A 201 -17.93 21.45 -30.52
CA LEU A 201 -18.30 22.60 -29.68
C LEU A 201 -17.64 23.90 -30.17
N GLN A 202 -16.38 23.88 -30.57
CA GLN A 202 -15.69 25.05 -31.11
C GLN A 202 -16.35 25.56 -32.38
N LYS A 203 -16.76 24.66 -33.31
CA LYS A 203 -17.47 25.05 -34.52
C LYS A 203 -18.83 25.71 -34.23
N GLU A 204 -19.57 25.15 -33.25
CA GLU A 204 -20.84 25.75 -32.82
C GLU A 204 -20.65 27.12 -32.19
N LEU A 205 -19.69 27.25 -31.29
CA LEU A 205 -19.35 28.54 -30.65
C LEU A 205 -18.84 29.57 -31.66
N GLN A 206 -18.07 29.16 -32.69
CA GLN A 206 -17.65 30.06 -33.76
C GLN A 206 -18.84 30.63 -34.54
N LYS A 207 -19.82 29.80 -34.85
CA LYS A 207 -21.07 30.29 -35.52
C LYS A 207 -21.84 31.26 -34.61
N GLU A 208 -22.00 30.91 -33.32
CA GLU A 208 -22.70 31.80 -32.37
C GLU A 208 -21.95 33.14 -32.22
N MET A 209 -20.60 33.11 -32.21
CA MET A 209 -19.78 34.31 -32.17
C MET A 209 -20.02 35.21 -33.41
N GLN A 210 -20.08 34.60 -34.60
CA GLN A 210 -20.34 35.33 -35.83
C GLN A 210 -21.73 35.95 -35.86
N GLU A 211 -22.74 35.19 -35.41
CA GLU A 211 -24.12 35.68 -35.28
C GLU A 211 -24.24 36.82 -34.28
N ALA A 212 -23.62 36.71 -33.12
CA ALA A 212 -23.57 37.81 -32.13
C ALA A 212 -22.88 39.06 -32.70
N SER A 213 -21.77 38.86 -33.43
CA SER A 213 -21.06 39.97 -34.10
C SER A 213 -21.88 40.65 -35.17
N SER A 214 -22.63 39.89 -35.99
CA SER A 214 -23.52 40.43 -37.03
C SER A 214 -24.68 41.24 -36.46
N LYS A 215 -25.12 40.91 -35.23
CA LYS A 215 -26.13 41.63 -34.47
C LYS A 215 -25.58 42.79 -33.66
N MET A 216 -24.28 43.11 -33.81
CA MET A 216 -23.54 44.13 -33.04
C MET A 216 -23.53 43.88 -31.52
N GLU A 217 -23.75 42.62 -31.05
CA GLU A 217 -23.66 42.20 -29.65
C GLU A 217 -22.18 41.92 -29.26
N TYR A 218 -21.32 42.95 -29.30
CA TYR A 218 -19.87 42.76 -29.19
C TYR A 218 -19.39 42.20 -27.85
N GLU A 219 -20.02 42.55 -26.73
CA GLU A 219 -19.72 41.96 -25.43
C GLU A 219 -19.94 40.47 -25.40
N ARG A 220 -21.09 40.04 -25.99
CA ARG A 220 -21.44 38.63 -26.11
C ARG A 220 -20.47 37.87 -27.03
N ALA A 221 -20.13 38.45 -28.17
CA ALA A 221 -19.16 37.90 -29.11
C ALA A 221 -17.79 37.75 -28.44
N GLN A 222 -17.37 38.72 -27.59
CA GLN A 222 -16.14 38.64 -26.80
C GLN A 222 -16.18 37.49 -25.76
N GLU A 223 -17.26 37.34 -25.00
CA GLU A 223 -17.42 36.23 -24.04
C GLU A 223 -17.29 34.87 -24.75
N ILE A 224 -17.90 34.70 -25.92
CA ILE A 224 -17.83 33.47 -26.71
C ILE A 224 -16.39 33.24 -27.24
N ARG A 225 -15.72 34.25 -27.73
CA ARG A 225 -14.33 34.17 -28.17
C ARG A 225 -13.41 33.72 -27.04
N ASP A 226 -13.58 34.27 -25.85
CA ASP A 226 -12.78 33.93 -24.68
C ASP A 226 -13.03 32.48 -24.23
N LYS A 227 -14.25 31.96 -24.43
CA LYS A 227 -14.56 30.52 -24.24
C LYS A 227 -13.83 29.65 -25.27
N ILE A 228 -13.82 30.04 -26.56
CA ILE A 228 -13.12 29.29 -27.63
C ILE A 228 -11.63 29.18 -27.32
N TYR A 229 -10.96 30.28 -27.00
CA TYR A 229 -9.53 30.28 -26.63
C TYR A 229 -9.25 29.41 -25.40
N ALA A 230 -10.14 29.42 -24.43
CA ALA A 230 -10.01 28.61 -23.24
C ALA A 230 -10.11 27.11 -23.56
N ILE A 231 -11.05 26.72 -24.42
CA ILE A 231 -11.23 25.33 -24.90
C ILE A 231 -10.00 24.88 -25.71
N GLU A 232 -9.44 25.75 -26.55
CA GLU A 232 -8.21 25.47 -27.31
C GLU A 232 -7.02 25.15 -26.40
N ARG A 233 -6.80 25.93 -25.36
CA ARG A 233 -5.73 25.70 -24.38
C ARG A 233 -5.85 24.34 -23.70
N ILE A 234 -7.07 23.91 -23.36
CA ILE A 234 -7.29 22.57 -22.81
C ILE A 234 -6.99 21.50 -23.86
N SER A 235 -7.51 21.70 -25.09
CA SER A 235 -7.32 20.75 -26.19
C SER A 235 -5.85 20.58 -26.56
N GLN A 236 -5.05 21.64 -26.53
CA GLN A 236 -3.60 21.59 -26.82
C GLN A 236 -2.81 20.81 -25.74
N ARG A 237 -3.16 20.96 -24.46
CA ARG A 237 -2.54 20.19 -23.35
C ARG A 237 -2.88 18.70 -23.40
N GLN A 238 -3.94 18.32 -24.09
CA GLN A 238 -4.43 16.95 -24.20
C GLN A 238 -4.08 16.24 -25.52
N LYS A 239 -3.33 16.88 -26.43
CA LYS A 239 -2.91 16.27 -27.71
C LYS A 239 -1.81 15.25 -27.50
N VAL A 240 -2.16 14.01 -27.15
CA VAL A 240 -1.21 12.89 -27.05
C VAL A 240 -1.64 11.66 -27.85
N SER A 241 -2.87 11.60 -28.38
CA SER A 241 -3.28 10.40 -29.10
C SER A 241 -4.08 10.65 -30.35
N ASN A 242 -3.65 10.05 -31.48
CA ASN A 242 -4.45 9.94 -32.71
C ASN A 242 -5.27 8.62 -32.74
N ILE A 243 -5.52 7.98 -31.60
CA ILE A 243 -6.33 6.76 -31.56
C ILE A 243 -7.79 7.16 -31.69
N SER A 244 -8.42 6.78 -32.78
CA SER A 244 -9.83 7.02 -33.07
C SER A 244 -10.81 6.19 -32.24
N GLU A 245 -10.34 5.48 -31.23
CA GLU A 245 -11.15 4.58 -30.40
C GLU A 245 -11.45 5.19 -29.02
N ASN A 246 -12.67 4.96 -28.58
CA ASN A 246 -13.19 5.46 -27.30
C ASN A 246 -12.94 4.46 -26.17
N ASP A 247 -12.64 4.96 -24.98
CA ASP A 247 -12.58 4.23 -23.70
C ASP A 247 -11.60 3.06 -23.68
N ILE A 248 -10.30 3.39 -23.67
CA ILE A 248 -9.20 2.41 -23.63
C ILE A 248 -8.39 2.60 -22.36
N ASP A 249 -8.03 1.51 -21.71
CA ASP A 249 -6.99 1.48 -20.69
C ASP A 249 -5.77 0.76 -21.25
N VAL A 250 -4.60 1.42 -21.17
CA VAL A 250 -3.32 0.86 -21.65
C VAL A 250 -2.49 0.50 -20.45
N ILE A 251 -2.07 -0.75 -20.36
CA ILE A 251 -1.31 -1.28 -19.23
C ILE A 251 0.09 -1.66 -19.72
N GLY A 252 1.11 -1.06 -19.11
CA GLY A 252 2.51 -1.39 -19.32
C GLY A 252 3.13 -1.96 -18.04
N LEU A 253 3.92 -3.00 -18.16
CA LEU A 253 4.68 -3.64 -17.08
C LEU A 253 6.17 -3.41 -17.32
N ALA A 254 6.88 -3.00 -16.28
CA ALA A 254 8.33 -3.01 -16.24
C ALA A 254 8.81 -3.71 -14.97
N ARG A 255 9.95 -4.38 -15.05
CA ARG A 255 10.61 -5.07 -13.93
C ARG A 255 12.02 -4.54 -13.75
N LYS A 256 12.44 -4.44 -12.51
CA LYS A 256 13.81 -4.15 -12.13
C LYS A 256 14.11 -4.79 -10.78
N ASP A 257 15.14 -5.62 -10.72
CA ASP A 257 15.51 -6.40 -9.54
C ASP A 257 14.28 -7.16 -8.96
N GLU A 258 14.01 -7.04 -7.66
CA GLU A 258 12.86 -7.66 -6.98
C GLU A 258 11.56 -6.84 -7.08
N GLU A 259 11.56 -5.73 -7.83
CA GLU A 259 10.39 -4.84 -7.95
C GLU A 259 9.82 -4.89 -9.37
N ALA A 260 8.49 -4.86 -9.47
CA ALA A 260 7.74 -4.69 -10.72
C ALA A 260 6.85 -3.45 -10.60
N CYS A 261 6.72 -2.71 -11.69
CA CYS A 261 5.82 -1.57 -11.79
C CYS A 261 4.84 -1.78 -12.94
N ILE A 262 3.55 -1.62 -12.66
CA ILE A 262 2.52 -1.52 -13.68
C ILE A 262 2.10 -0.07 -13.79
N GLU A 263 2.20 0.48 -15.00
CA GLU A 263 1.65 1.79 -15.36
C GLU A 263 0.36 1.58 -16.16
N ILE A 264 -0.69 2.30 -15.82
CA ILE A 264 -1.97 2.31 -16.55
C ILE A 264 -2.25 3.73 -17.06
N PHE A 265 -2.54 3.85 -18.35
CA PHE A 265 -3.02 5.08 -18.98
C PHE A 265 -4.51 4.96 -19.28
N PHE A 266 -5.26 6.00 -18.92
CA PHE A 266 -6.67 6.09 -19.19
C PHE A 266 -6.90 6.97 -20.42
N ILE A 267 -7.37 6.36 -21.51
CA ILE A 267 -7.69 7.04 -22.76
C ILE A 267 -9.21 7.07 -22.88
N ARG A 268 -9.78 8.28 -22.97
CA ARG A 268 -11.22 8.52 -23.13
C ARG A 268 -11.42 9.49 -24.28
N ASN A 269 -12.29 9.12 -25.25
CA ASN A 269 -12.54 9.92 -26.45
C ASN A 269 -11.21 10.35 -27.13
N SER A 270 -10.32 9.41 -27.40
CA SER A 270 -9.02 9.63 -28.05
C SER A 270 -8.06 10.57 -27.30
N LYS A 271 -8.32 10.87 -26.02
CA LYS A 271 -7.46 11.71 -25.18
C LYS A 271 -7.01 10.99 -23.92
N MET A 272 -5.76 11.12 -23.57
CA MET A 272 -5.24 10.62 -22.31
C MET A 272 -5.73 11.52 -21.16
N VAL A 273 -6.66 11.00 -20.35
CA VAL A 273 -7.26 11.72 -19.22
C VAL A 273 -6.51 11.53 -17.91
N GLY A 274 -5.66 10.53 -17.83
CA GLY A 274 -4.86 10.27 -16.63
C GLY A 274 -3.95 9.06 -16.74
N ARG A 275 -3.09 8.92 -15.74
CA ARG A 275 -2.23 7.74 -15.58
C ARG A 275 -2.10 7.37 -14.11
N LYS A 276 -1.76 6.11 -13.85
CA LYS A 276 -1.43 5.62 -12.51
C LYS A 276 -0.42 4.51 -12.59
N HIS A 277 0.44 4.43 -11.57
CA HIS A 277 1.37 3.32 -11.42
C HIS A 277 1.11 2.55 -10.12
N PHE A 278 1.53 1.28 -10.13
CA PHE A 278 1.45 0.36 -9.00
C PHE A 278 2.77 -0.39 -8.90
N ILE A 279 3.35 -0.42 -7.70
CA ILE A 279 4.63 -1.10 -7.46
C ILE A 279 4.39 -2.37 -6.67
N PHE A 280 4.94 -3.46 -7.15
CA PHE A 280 4.90 -4.80 -6.56
C PHE A 280 6.31 -5.21 -6.15
N LYS A 281 6.43 -6.06 -5.14
CA LYS A 281 7.71 -6.58 -4.64
C LYS A 281 7.66 -8.10 -4.54
N GLY A 282 8.84 -8.74 -4.71
CA GLY A 282 8.99 -10.17 -4.55
C GLY A 282 8.26 -10.99 -5.61
N LEU A 283 8.30 -10.52 -6.86
CA LEU A 283 7.71 -11.19 -8.03
C LEU A 283 8.76 -11.74 -9.00
N ASP A 284 9.96 -12.05 -8.51
CA ASP A 284 11.12 -12.41 -9.34
C ASP A 284 10.88 -13.65 -10.18
N ASP A 285 10.13 -14.59 -9.64
CA ASP A 285 9.85 -15.88 -10.25
C ASP A 285 8.50 -15.94 -11.02
N GLU A 286 7.70 -14.86 -11.00
CA GLU A 286 6.39 -14.83 -11.67
C GLU A 286 6.52 -14.43 -13.13
N GLU A 287 5.71 -15.00 -14.03
CA GLU A 287 5.65 -14.59 -15.41
C GLU A 287 4.90 -13.26 -15.58
N ASP A 288 5.31 -12.45 -16.56
CA ASP A 288 4.69 -11.15 -16.83
C ASP A 288 3.18 -11.26 -17.10
N GLY A 289 2.77 -12.35 -17.78
CA GLY A 289 1.35 -12.62 -18.04
C GLY A 289 0.53 -12.86 -16.76
N GLU A 290 1.10 -13.57 -15.79
CA GLU A 290 0.45 -13.82 -14.49
C GLU A 290 0.33 -12.54 -13.66
N ILE A 291 1.37 -11.70 -13.67
CA ILE A 291 1.35 -10.41 -12.99
C ILE A 291 0.27 -9.50 -13.56
N ILE A 292 0.20 -9.39 -14.90
CA ILE A 292 -0.81 -8.56 -15.59
C ILE A 292 -2.21 -9.11 -15.38
N SER A 293 -2.41 -10.44 -15.49
CA SER A 293 -3.69 -11.09 -15.24
C SER A 293 -4.19 -10.82 -13.81
N SER A 294 -3.32 -11.03 -12.81
CA SER A 294 -3.63 -10.77 -11.40
C SER A 294 -3.94 -9.31 -11.14
N PHE A 295 -3.22 -8.39 -11.79
CA PHE A 295 -3.49 -6.96 -11.71
C PHE A 295 -4.85 -6.61 -12.29
N ILE A 296 -5.17 -7.05 -13.50
CA ILE A 296 -6.46 -6.76 -14.17
C ILE A 296 -7.61 -7.24 -13.29
N LYS A 297 -7.56 -8.46 -12.79
CA LYS A 297 -8.58 -9.04 -11.93
C LYS A 297 -8.80 -8.19 -10.67
N GLN A 298 -7.75 -7.86 -9.93
CA GLN A 298 -7.83 -7.10 -8.69
C GLN A 298 -8.17 -5.63 -8.91
N TYR A 299 -7.70 -5.05 -10.02
CA TYR A 299 -7.91 -3.64 -10.34
C TYR A 299 -9.34 -3.32 -10.74
N TYR A 300 -9.97 -4.19 -11.54
CA TYR A 300 -11.32 -3.96 -12.05
C TYR A 300 -12.44 -4.51 -11.17
N ILE A 301 -12.14 -5.35 -10.18
CA ILE A 301 -13.16 -5.87 -9.26
C ILE A 301 -13.83 -4.74 -8.48
N GLY A 302 -15.18 -4.69 -8.54
CA GLY A 302 -15.97 -3.66 -7.86
C GLY A 302 -15.97 -2.28 -8.54
N LYS A 303 -15.35 -2.13 -9.72
CA LYS A 303 -15.45 -0.89 -10.51
C LYS A 303 -16.72 -0.89 -11.36
N GLN A 304 -17.42 0.25 -11.34
CA GLN A 304 -18.67 0.44 -12.11
C GLN A 304 -18.41 0.96 -13.53
N ILE A 305 -17.30 1.66 -13.75
CA ILE A 305 -16.92 2.17 -15.08
C ILE A 305 -15.73 1.37 -15.57
N LEU A 306 -15.96 0.56 -16.61
CA LEU A 306 -14.95 -0.28 -17.26
C LEU A 306 -14.64 0.28 -18.66
N PRO A 307 -13.39 0.12 -19.17
CA PRO A 307 -13.06 0.51 -20.54
C PRO A 307 -13.69 -0.45 -21.55
N ASN A 308 -13.83 -0.02 -22.80
CA ASN A 308 -14.23 -0.94 -23.88
C ASN A 308 -13.08 -1.86 -24.30
N LYS A 309 -11.83 -1.39 -24.13
CA LYS A 309 -10.61 -2.15 -24.47
C LYS A 309 -9.56 -1.97 -23.42
N ILE A 310 -8.83 -3.05 -23.15
CA ILE A 310 -7.60 -3.06 -22.35
C ILE A 310 -6.46 -3.46 -23.31
N MET A 311 -5.44 -2.61 -23.40
CA MET A 311 -4.27 -2.89 -24.23
C MET A 311 -3.10 -3.31 -23.33
N ILE A 312 -2.50 -4.44 -23.66
CA ILE A 312 -1.33 -5.03 -22.98
C ILE A 312 -0.33 -5.51 -24.02
N LYS A 313 0.94 -5.71 -23.65
CA LYS A 313 1.95 -6.26 -24.54
C LYS A 313 2.01 -7.78 -24.46
N THR A 314 1.97 -8.30 -23.26
CA THR A 314 2.15 -9.72 -22.96
C THR A 314 0.83 -10.47 -23.03
N ASN A 315 0.82 -11.65 -23.65
CA ASN A 315 -0.36 -12.51 -23.61
C ASN A 315 -0.60 -13.03 -22.19
N ILE A 316 -1.88 -13.12 -21.84
CA ILE A 316 -2.33 -13.67 -20.55
C ILE A 316 -3.13 -14.96 -20.82
N GLU A 317 -2.86 -16.01 -20.05
CA GLU A 317 -3.51 -17.33 -20.26
C GLU A 317 -5.03 -17.28 -20.05
N GLU A 318 -5.50 -16.46 -19.11
CA GLU A 318 -6.92 -16.36 -18.72
C GLU A 318 -7.69 -15.28 -19.47
N LYS A 319 -7.21 -14.86 -20.64
CA LYS A 319 -7.77 -13.74 -21.40
C LYS A 319 -9.28 -13.83 -21.60
N ASP A 320 -9.75 -14.97 -22.12
CA ASP A 320 -11.16 -15.16 -22.48
C ASP A 320 -12.08 -15.14 -21.26
N ALA A 321 -11.64 -15.72 -20.15
CA ALA A 321 -12.39 -15.69 -18.90
C ALA A 321 -12.50 -14.28 -18.31
N ILE A 322 -11.42 -13.50 -18.40
CA ILE A 322 -11.40 -12.11 -17.93
C ILE A 322 -12.26 -11.22 -18.83
N GLU A 323 -12.20 -11.36 -20.17
CA GLU A 323 -13.06 -10.64 -21.10
C GLU A 323 -14.54 -10.94 -20.87
N MET A 324 -14.90 -12.21 -20.65
CA MET A 324 -16.27 -12.63 -20.33
C MET A 324 -16.76 -11.98 -19.03
N TRP A 325 -15.99 -12.09 -17.96
CA TRP A 325 -16.30 -11.49 -16.68
C TRP A 325 -16.48 -9.96 -16.77
N LEU A 326 -15.53 -9.26 -17.40
CA LEU A 326 -15.60 -7.80 -17.55
C LEU A 326 -16.79 -7.38 -18.41
N THR A 327 -17.14 -8.16 -19.45
CA THR A 327 -18.31 -7.94 -20.31
C THR A 327 -19.61 -8.09 -19.52
N GLU A 328 -19.71 -9.14 -18.70
CA GLU A 328 -20.88 -9.37 -17.83
C GLU A 328 -21.06 -8.24 -16.82
N VAL A 329 -19.99 -7.84 -16.13
CA VAL A 329 -20.02 -6.75 -15.14
C VAL A 329 -20.37 -5.40 -15.77
N SER A 330 -19.85 -5.12 -16.98
CA SER A 330 -20.07 -3.82 -17.64
C SER A 330 -21.40 -3.74 -18.41
N GLY A 331 -22.03 -4.88 -18.73
CA GLY A 331 -23.17 -4.96 -19.63
C GLY A 331 -22.84 -4.61 -21.10
N ARG A 332 -21.56 -4.48 -21.44
CA ARG A 332 -21.07 -4.17 -22.79
C ARG A 332 -19.76 -4.92 -23.07
N LYS A 333 -19.46 -5.19 -24.33
CA LYS A 333 -18.27 -5.95 -24.72
C LYS A 333 -16.99 -5.23 -24.25
N VAL A 334 -16.15 -5.95 -23.51
CA VAL A 334 -14.82 -5.53 -23.11
C VAL A 334 -13.80 -6.46 -23.74
N GLU A 335 -12.82 -5.92 -24.47
CA GLU A 335 -11.81 -6.70 -25.17
C GLU A 335 -10.41 -6.42 -24.61
N ILE A 336 -9.59 -7.47 -24.46
CA ILE A 336 -8.18 -7.36 -24.14
C ILE A 336 -7.38 -7.56 -25.43
N LYS A 337 -6.58 -6.57 -25.82
CA LYS A 337 -5.82 -6.58 -27.07
C LYS A 337 -4.33 -6.49 -26.81
N THR A 338 -3.56 -7.26 -27.61
CA THR A 338 -2.09 -7.22 -27.66
C THR A 338 -1.66 -6.65 -29.01
N PRO A 339 -1.53 -5.31 -29.13
CA PRO A 339 -1.18 -4.68 -30.40
C PRO A 339 0.26 -5.04 -30.80
N GLN A 340 0.46 -5.43 -32.07
CA GLN A 340 1.76 -5.85 -32.62
C GLN A 340 2.44 -4.74 -33.43
N LYS A 341 1.71 -3.70 -33.86
CA LYS A 341 2.22 -2.62 -34.71
C LYS A 341 1.39 -1.35 -34.60
N GLY A 342 1.96 -0.24 -35.07
CA GLY A 342 1.28 1.05 -35.19
C GLY A 342 1.20 1.83 -33.88
N GLU A 343 0.33 2.84 -33.84
CA GLU A 343 0.20 3.77 -32.72
C GLU A 343 -0.21 3.07 -31.41
N LYS A 344 -1.04 2.03 -31.50
CA LYS A 344 -1.49 1.26 -30.34
C LYS A 344 -0.34 0.59 -29.59
N LEU A 345 0.62 0.01 -30.35
CA LEU A 345 1.83 -0.56 -29.76
C LEU A 345 2.68 0.52 -29.09
N LYS A 346 2.84 1.68 -29.74
CA LYS A 346 3.60 2.81 -29.16
C LYS A 346 3.05 3.27 -27.81
N PHE A 347 1.72 3.23 -27.62
CA PHE A 347 1.12 3.56 -26.31
C PHE A 347 1.45 2.53 -25.23
N VAL A 348 1.45 1.25 -25.58
CA VAL A 348 1.84 0.19 -24.63
C VAL A 348 3.32 0.34 -24.29
N GLU A 349 4.19 0.55 -25.27
CA GLU A 349 5.61 0.81 -25.05
C GLU A 349 5.86 2.08 -24.22
N MET A 350 5.06 3.12 -24.45
CA MET A 350 5.10 4.35 -23.63
C MET A 350 4.71 4.05 -22.19
N ALA A 351 3.71 3.22 -21.94
CA ALA A 351 3.33 2.82 -20.58
C ALA A 351 4.44 1.98 -19.92
N GLU A 352 5.06 1.04 -20.64
CA GLU A 352 6.21 0.27 -20.14
C GLU A 352 7.40 1.17 -19.80
N ASN A 353 7.74 2.10 -20.69
CA ASN A 353 8.82 3.06 -20.43
C ASN A 353 8.53 3.94 -19.21
N ASN A 354 7.30 4.39 -19.02
CA ASN A 354 6.91 5.14 -17.82
C ASN A 354 6.99 4.29 -16.56
N ALA A 355 6.59 3.03 -16.62
CA ALA A 355 6.76 2.09 -15.51
C ALA A 355 8.25 1.93 -15.15
N LEU A 356 9.13 1.80 -16.14
CA LEU A 356 10.58 1.71 -15.93
C LEU A 356 11.16 3.00 -15.34
N ILE A 357 10.73 4.17 -15.83
CA ILE A 357 11.14 5.47 -15.28
C ILE A 357 10.70 5.58 -13.82
N THR A 358 9.49 5.14 -13.49
CA THR A 358 8.99 5.14 -12.11
C THR A 358 9.86 4.30 -11.18
N LEU A 359 10.29 3.11 -11.61
CA LEU A 359 11.22 2.26 -10.84
C LEU A 359 12.58 2.93 -10.66
N LYS A 360 13.14 3.52 -11.74
CA LYS A 360 14.43 4.24 -11.70
C LYS A 360 14.37 5.48 -10.78
N ASN A 361 13.30 6.27 -10.87
CA ASN A 361 13.14 7.46 -10.03
C ASN A 361 13.08 7.07 -8.54
N LYS A 362 12.35 6.02 -8.21
CA LYS A 362 12.28 5.50 -6.85
C LYS A 362 13.63 5.04 -6.31
N GLU A 363 14.46 4.45 -7.16
CA GLU A 363 15.81 4.06 -6.80
C GLU A 363 16.73 5.28 -6.61
N ASN A 364 16.61 6.27 -7.51
CA ASN A 364 17.33 7.53 -7.40
C ASN A 364 16.93 8.30 -6.13
N GLU A 365 15.64 8.34 -5.78
CA GLU A 365 15.16 8.93 -4.52
C GLU A 365 15.84 8.27 -3.30
N LYS A 366 15.89 6.92 -3.26
CA LYS A 366 16.60 6.20 -2.18
C LYS A 366 18.09 6.54 -2.13
N SER A 367 18.73 6.60 -3.31
CA SER A 367 20.15 6.96 -3.40
C SER A 367 20.38 8.41 -2.99
N ASN A 368 19.51 9.33 -3.37
CA ASN A 368 19.57 10.74 -2.98
C ASN A 368 19.41 10.92 -1.47
N ILE A 369 18.50 10.20 -0.84
CA ILE A 369 18.32 10.19 0.63
C ILE A 369 19.61 9.77 1.33
N LEU A 370 20.28 8.71 0.86
CA LEU A 370 21.54 8.27 1.44
C LEU A 370 22.70 9.27 1.19
N ILE A 371 22.72 9.90 0.02
CA ILE A 371 23.72 10.95 -0.30
C ILE A 371 23.50 12.17 0.58
N GLU A 372 22.26 12.64 0.72
CA GLU A 372 21.92 13.74 1.60
C GLU A 372 22.26 13.44 3.05
N LEU A 373 21.92 12.21 3.52
CA LEU A 373 22.24 11.77 4.86
C LEU A 373 23.76 11.74 5.09
N LYS A 374 24.53 11.20 4.13
CA LYS A 374 25.99 11.25 4.17
C LYS A 374 26.52 12.67 4.36
N GLN A 375 26.00 13.63 3.57
CA GLN A 375 26.40 15.03 3.61
C GLN A 375 26.01 15.70 4.93
N ALA A 376 24.76 15.52 5.36
CA ALA A 376 24.24 16.10 6.60
C ALA A 376 24.99 15.59 7.84
N LEU A 377 25.35 14.31 7.86
CA LEU A 377 26.09 13.69 8.98
C LEU A 377 27.62 13.84 8.86
N GLY A 378 28.15 14.45 7.79
CA GLY A 378 29.59 14.60 7.58
C GLY A 378 30.35 13.28 7.41
N MET A 379 29.70 12.22 6.90
CA MET A 379 30.29 10.90 6.77
C MET A 379 31.13 10.76 5.50
N GLU A 380 32.21 9.99 5.54
CA GLU A 380 33.03 9.70 4.35
C GLU A 380 32.34 8.71 3.40
N LYS A 381 31.63 7.74 3.96
CA LYS A 381 30.94 6.67 3.20
C LYS A 381 29.43 6.83 3.29
N LEU A 382 28.71 6.26 2.29
CA LEU A 382 27.25 6.20 2.33
C LEU A 382 26.78 5.34 3.51
N PRO A 383 25.88 5.82 4.38
CA PRO A 383 25.32 5.05 5.48
C PRO A 383 24.26 4.06 4.94
N ARG A 384 24.73 2.93 4.41
CA ARG A 384 23.84 1.93 3.81
C ARG A 384 23.04 1.17 4.85
N LYS A 385 23.66 0.86 5.99
CA LYS A 385 23.02 0.14 7.09
C LYS A 385 22.92 1.02 8.32
N ILE A 386 21.70 1.37 8.67
CA ILE A 386 21.38 2.23 9.82
C ILE A 386 20.59 1.41 10.82
N GLU A 387 21.01 1.43 12.08
CA GLU A 387 20.25 0.83 13.17
C GLU A 387 19.70 1.91 14.08
N SER A 388 18.49 1.71 14.59
CA SER A 388 17.89 2.58 15.60
C SER A 388 17.29 1.77 16.72
N TYR A 389 17.30 2.35 17.92
CA TYR A 389 16.89 1.69 19.16
C TYR A 389 15.92 2.56 19.93
N ASP A 390 14.86 1.94 20.45
CA ASP A 390 13.89 2.54 21.37
C ASP A 390 13.71 1.63 22.58
N ILE A 391 13.60 2.24 23.76
CA ILE A 391 13.32 1.56 25.02
C ILE A 391 11.86 1.79 25.37
N SER A 392 11.10 0.73 25.55
CA SER A 392 9.71 0.80 25.96
C SER A 392 9.54 0.23 27.36
N ASN A 393 8.91 1.04 28.23
CA ASN A 393 8.64 0.70 29.62
C ASN A 393 7.14 0.58 29.85
N LEU A 394 6.69 -0.53 30.46
CA LEU A 394 5.33 -0.67 30.95
C LEU A 394 5.34 -1.17 32.38
N SER A 395 5.04 -0.25 33.31
CA SER A 395 4.72 -0.56 34.71
C SER A 395 5.81 -1.28 35.53
N GLY A 396 7.09 -0.96 35.28
CA GLY A 396 8.13 -1.20 36.29
C GLY A 396 8.82 -2.58 36.33
N THR A 397 8.37 -3.60 35.60
CA THR A 397 8.89 -4.95 35.80
C THR A 397 9.56 -5.62 34.58
N ASN A 398 9.27 -5.18 33.36
CA ASN A 398 9.84 -5.79 32.15
C ASN A 398 10.22 -4.73 31.11
N MET A 399 11.46 -4.27 31.12
CA MET A 399 11.97 -3.34 30.12
C MET A 399 12.33 -4.09 28.83
N VAL A 400 11.94 -3.52 27.71
CA VAL A 400 12.12 -4.10 26.37
C VAL A 400 12.69 -3.06 25.44
N ALA A 401 13.65 -3.44 24.62
CA ALA A 401 14.16 -2.62 23.53
C ALA A 401 13.71 -3.16 22.17
N GLY A 402 13.30 -2.26 21.30
CA GLY A 402 13.13 -2.49 19.87
C GLY A 402 14.36 -2.01 19.11
N MET A 403 14.86 -2.83 18.19
CA MET A 403 15.88 -2.46 17.21
C MET A 403 15.28 -2.53 15.83
N CYS A 404 15.31 -1.45 15.09
CA CYS A 404 14.97 -1.44 13.66
C CYS A 404 16.22 -1.22 12.81
N VAL A 405 16.20 -1.82 11.62
CA VAL A 405 17.26 -1.68 10.62
C VAL A 405 16.70 -1.04 9.37
N MET A 406 17.35 0.04 8.90
CA MET A 406 17.19 0.59 7.57
C MET A 406 18.41 0.19 6.75
N GLN A 407 18.20 -0.42 5.60
CA GLN A 407 19.26 -0.80 4.67
C GLN A 407 18.95 -0.26 3.29
N ASP A 408 19.92 0.45 2.70
CA ASP A 408 19.76 1.13 1.40
C ASP A 408 18.50 2.01 1.33
N GLY A 409 18.24 2.80 2.39
CA GLY A 409 17.08 3.69 2.51
C GLY A 409 15.73 2.99 2.72
N ILE A 410 15.73 1.68 3.01
CA ILE A 410 14.51 0.88 3.20
C ILE A 410 14.50 0.22 4.57
N ILE A 411 13.41 0.36 5.31
CA ILE A 411 13.21 -0.31 6.60
C ILE A 411 13.06 -1.82 6.38
N LYS A 412 13.97 -2.62 6.94
CA LYS A 412 14.02 -4.09 6.81
C LYS A 412 13.44 -4.76 8.07
N LYS A 413 12.16 -5.09 8.05
CA LYS A 413 11.49 -5.76 9.19
C LYS A 413 12.08 -7.12 9.54
N ASN A 414 12.61 -7.86 8.58
CA ASN A 414 13.26 -9.15 8.79
C ASN A 414 14.61 -9.04 9.53
N LEU A 415 15.26 -7.88 9.47
CA LEU A 415 16.52 -7.59 10.19
C LEU A 415 16.26 -6.93 11.56
N SER A 416 15.06 -6.39 11.78
CA SER A 416 14.67 -5.79 13.06
C SER A 416 14.60 -6.85 14.17
N ARG A 417 14.97 -6.48 15.38
CA ARG A 417 15.05 -7.38 16.54
C ARG A 417 14.41 -6.76 17.78
N ARG A 418 14.17 -7.61 18.76
CA ARG A 418 13.59 -7.25 20.04
C ARG A 418 14.45 -7.84 21.15
N PHE A 419 14.75 -7.03 22.16
CA PHE A 419 15.60 -7.43 23.26
C PHE A 419 14.85 -7.32 24.58
N LYS A 420 14.97 -8.32 25.42
CA LYS A 420 14.63 -8.19 26.84
C LYS A 420 15.85 -7.66 27.58
N VAL A 421 15.69 -6.58 28.34
CA VAL A 421 16.73 -6.06 29.25
C VAL A 421 16.89 -7.04 30.40
N LYS A 422 18.13 -7.35 30.79
CA LYS A 422 18.47 -8.39 31.77
C LYS A 422 19.20 -7.88 33.00
N GLU A 423 20.05 -6.85 32.85
CA GLU A 423 21.00 -6.41 33.84
C GLU A 423 20.56 -5.16 34.59
N VAL A 424 19.62 -4.38 34.01
CA VAL A 424 19.15 -3.12 34.59
C VAL A 424 17.82 -3.33 35.28
N TYR A 425 17.75 -3.00 36.56
CA TYR A 425 16.53 -2.99 37.37
C TYR A 425 16.07 -1.55 37.61
N GLY A 426 14.82 -1.25 37.30
CA GLY A 426 14.22 0.08 37.44
C GLY A 426 14.12 0.86 36.13
N GLN A 427 13.61 2.10 36.22
CA GLN A 427 13.40 2.98 35.07
C GLN A 427 14.66 3.78 34.74
N ASP A 428 15.59 3.19 34.01
CA ASP A 428 16.81 3.86 33.54
C ASP A 428 17.01 3.55 32.05
N ASP A 429 16.29 4.29 31.20
CA ASP A 429 16.31 4.09 29.75
C ASP A 429 17.73 4.17 29.15
N PRO A 430 18.61 5.12 29.55
CA PRO A 430 19.99 5.16 29.06
C PRO A 430 20.80 3.91 29.38
N LYS A 431 20.71 3.40 30.61
CA LYS A 431 21.43 2.17 30.97
C LYS A 431 20.91 0.94 30.24
N CYS A 432 19.59 0.87 30.04
CA CYS A 432 18.97 -0.19 29.25
C CYS A 432 19.42 -0.14 27.79
N MET A 433 19.50 1.05 27.21
CA MET A 433 20.00 1.26 25.85
C MET A 433 21.46 0.83 25.73
N LYS A 434 22.31 1.22 26.69
CA LYS A 434 23.70 0.80 26.76
C LYS A 434 23.84 -0.73 26.79
N GLU A 435 23.09 -1.43 27.66
CA GLU A 435 23.12 -2.90 27.76
C GLU A 435 22.74 -3.55 26.41
N VAL A 436 21.67 -3.09 25.81
CA VAL A 436 21.15 -3.69 24.58
C VAL A 436 22.10 -3.47 23.40
N VAL A 437 22.59 -2.25 23.21
CA VAL A 437 23.54 -1.92 22.13
C VAL A 437 24.86 -2.67 22.34
N LYS A 438 25.41 -2.69 23.55
CA LYS A 438 26.61 -3.47 23.87
C LYS A 438 26.43 -4.95 23.49
N ARG A 439 25.31 -5.56 23.90
CA ARG A 439 25.02 -6.97 23.58
C ARG A 439 24.89 -7.19 22.08
N ARG A 440 24.22 -6.27 21.35
CA ARG A 440 24.08 -6.33 19.89
C ARG A 440 25.42 -6.26 19.18
N LEU A 441 26.27 -5.30 19.51
CA LEU A 441 27.55 -5.10 18.86
C LEU A 441 28.54 -6.26 19.13
N ARG A 442 28.59 -6.77 20.36
CA ARG A 442 29.40 -7.94 20.71
C ARG A 442 29.11 -9.16 19.83
N HIS A 443 27.85 -9.39 19.47
CA HIS A 443 27.47 -10.51 18.60
C HIS A 443 27.98 -10.39 17.16
N SER A 444 28.34 -9.21 16.69
CA SER A 444 28.86 -9.01 15.33
C SER A 444 30.39 -8.97 15.27
N VAL A 445 31.06 -8.87 16.39
CA VAL A 445 32.54 -8.81 16.46
C VAL A 445 33.11 -10.22 16.57
N ARG A 446 33.81 -10.67 15.54
CA ARG A 446 34.31 -12.06 15.43
C ARG A 446 35.20 -12.47 16.59
N ILE A 447 36.05 -11.55 17.10
CA ILE A 447 36.95 -11.83 18.19
C ILE A 447 36.23 -12.08 19.53
N LEU A 448 34.98 -11.58 19.67
CA LEU A 448 34.16 -11.74 20.87
C LEU A 448 33.14 -12.89 20.76
N ASN A 449 32.89 -13.37 19.56
CA ASN A 449 31.89 -14.40 19.32
C ASN A 449 32.34 -15.38 18.25
N ASN A 450 32.47 -16.67 18.62
CA ASN A 450 32.89 -17.72 17.71
C ASN A 450 31.73 -18.22 16.80
N ASP A 451 30.50 -17.91 17.15
CA ASP A 451 29.31 -18.34 16.39
C ASP A 451 28.82 -17.22 15.46
N ASN A 452 28.89 -17.48 14.18
CA ASN A 452 28.37 -16.58 13.11
C ASN A 452 26.84 -16.45 13.12
N ASN A 453 26.19 -16.63 14.27
CA ASN A 453 24.74 -16.73 14.41
C ASN A 453 24.09 -15.38 14.73
N GLY A 454 23.58 -14.71 13.71
CA GLY A 454 22.30 -14.04 13.85
C GLY A 454 22.21 -12.54 13.66
N PHE A 455 23.24 -11.70 13.79
CA PHE A 455 23.06 -10.24 13.69
C PHE A 455 23.64 -9.61 12.42
N GLY A 456 24.40 -10.37 11.60
CA GLY A 456 24.97 -9.89 10.35
C GLY A 456 26.02 -8.77 10.56
N GLU A 457 26.15 -7.91 9.56
CA GLU A 457 27.12 -6.80 9.52
C GLU A 457 26.82 -5.73 10.56
N LEU A 458 27.85 -5.00 10.97
CA LEU A 458 27.76 -3.81 11.81
C LEU A 458 27.00 -2.69 11.07
N PRO A 459 26.33 -1.77 11.77
CA PRO A 459 25.73 -0.58 11.15
C PRO A 459 26.81 0.45 10.80
N ASP A 460 26.55 1.24 9.73
CA ASP A 460 27.37 2.39 9.36
C ASP A 460 27.09 3.60 10.26
N VAL A 461 25.88 3.68 10.84
CA VAL A 461 25.47 4.72 11.77
C VAL A 461 24.36 4.20 12.69
N ILE A 462 24.30 4.71 13.91
CA ILE A 462 23.24 4.41 14.87
C ILE A 462 22.43 5.67 15.17
N PHE A 463 21.11 5.56 15.11
CA PHE A 463 20.18 6.60 15.56
C PHE A 463 19.55 6.23 16.91
N ALA A 464 19.77 7.10 17.90
CA ALA A 464 19.12 7.02 19.19
C ALA A 464 17.70 7.64 19.11
N ASP A 465 16.67 6.96 19.60
CA ASP A 465 15.36 7.58 19.78
C ASP A 465 15.35 8.47 21.01
N GLY A 466 15.89 9.67 20.86
CA GLY A 466 16.04 10.66 21.92
C GLY A 466 17.20 11.61 21.72
N GLY A 467 17.54 12.33 22.79
CA GLY A 467 18.58 13.37 22.76
C GLY A 467 19.94 12.89 23.26
N ILE A 468 20.74 13.86 23.76
CA ILE A 468 22.14 13.67 24.16
C ILE A 468 22.37 12.54 25.17
N THR A 469 21.43 12.28 26.05
CA THR A 469 21.55 11.23 27.08
C THR A 469 21.61 9.85 26.46
N GLN A 470 20.76 9.59 25.46
CA GLN A 470 20.69 8.35 24.70
C GLN A 470 21.92 8.20 23.78
N ILE A 471 22.35 9.30 23.12
CA ILE A 471 23.58 9.32 22.31
C ILE A 471 24.76 8.84 23.17
N ARG A 472 25.01 9.49 24.31
CA ARG A 472 26.11 9.13 25.22
C ARG A 472 26.04 7.69 25.74
N ALA A 473 24.85 7.18 26.00
CA ALA A 473 24.65 5.80 26.41
C ALA A 473 25.08 4.80 25.32
N ILE A 474 24.81 5.11 24.04
CA ILE A 474 25.23 4.29 22.91
C ILE A 474 26.74 4.41 22.67
N GLU A 475 27.30 5.62 22.69
CA GLU A 475 28.77 5.84 22.59
C GLU A 475 29.52 5.07 23.66
N GLN A 476 29.02 5.11 24.89
CA GLN A 476 29.61 4.37 26.00
C GLN A 476 29.50 2.84 25.83
N ALA A 477 28.43 2.36 25.16
CA ALA A 477 28.31 0.96 24.81
C ALA A 477 29.33 0.55 23.74
N ILE A 478 29.60 1.40 22.75
CA ILE A 478 30.64 1.17 21.72
C ILE A 478 32.03 1.12 22.37
N GLU A 479 32.34 2.05 23.28
CA GLU A 479 33.60 2.08 24.02
C GLU A 479 33.78 0.84 24.89
N ASP A 480 32.75 0.42 25.63
CA ASP A 480 32.77 -0.83 26.40
C ASP A 480 33.06 -2.05 25.53
N VAL A 481 32.56 -2.09 24.28
CA VAL A 481 32.83 -3.18 23.34
C VAL A 481 34.27 -3.10 22.84
N ASN A 482 34.82 -1.91 22.60
CA ASN A 482 36.21 -1.73 22.21
C ASN A 482 37.15 -2.23 23.32
N VAL A 483 36.85 -1.92 24.59
CA VAL A 483 37.60 -2.47 25.74
C VAL A 483 37.52 -4.01 25.80
N ASP A 484 36.35 -4.57 25.52
CA ASP A 484 36.16 -6.03 25.46
C ASP A 484 36.99 -6.66 24.31
N ILE A 485 37.11 -5.98 23.14
CA ILE A 485 37.93 -6.38 21.99
C ILE A 485 39.41 -6.39 22.40
N GLU A 486 39.89 -5.32 23.03
CA GLU A 486 41.30 -5.22 23.48
C GLU A 486 41.68 -6.32 24.49
N LYS A 487 40.78 -6.60 25.43
CA LYS A 487 40.98 -7.71 26.39
C LYS A 487 41.05 -9.06 25.68
N ALA A 488 40.09 -9.35 24.80
CA ALA A 488 40.03 -10.61 24.07
C ALA A 488 41.24 -10.80 23.13
N ALA A 489 41.74 -9.73 22.52
CA ALA A 489 42.93 -9.75 21.68
C ALA A 489 44.21 -10.03 22.51
N LYS A 490 44.33 -9.37 23.66
CA LYS A 490 45.43 -9.60 24.59
C LYS A 490 45.47 -11.06 25.09
N ASP A 491 44.31 -11.58 25.47
CA ASP A 491 44.19 -12.97 25.93
C ASP A 491 44.54 -13.99 24.84
N ARG A 492 44.30 -13.66 23.57
CA ARG A 492 44.62 -14.51 22.40
C ARG A 492 45.92 -14.18 21.71
N GLN A 493 46.70 -13.21 22.20
CA GLN A 493 47.98 -12.74 21.63
C GLN A 493 47.82 -12.28 20.16
N ILE A 494 46.72 -11.58 19.85
CA ILE A 494 46.44 -11.03 18.52
C ILE A 494 46.82 -9.54 18.54
N GLU A 495 47.61 -9.09 17.57
CA GLU A 495 47.86 -7.67 17.35
C GLU A 495 46.60 -7.01 16.74
N LEU A 496 46.10 -5.96 17.38
CA LEU A 496 44.98 -5.14 16.91
C LEU A 496 45.50 -3.97 16.09
N SER A 497 44.87 -3.74 14.97
CA SER A 497 44.98 -2.48 14.21
C SER A 497 43.89 -1.50 14.64
N GLU A 498 44.05 -0.22 14.32
CA GLU A 498 42.97 0.79 14.49
C GLU A 498 41.67 0.41 13.80
N LYS A 499 41.74 -0.38 12.72
CA LYS A 499 40.57 -0.85 11.96
C LYS A 499 39.77 -1.95 12.66
N ASP A 500 40.33 -2.55 13.68
CA ASP A 500 39.67 -3.61 14.46
C ASP A 500 38.79 -3.03 15.57
N LYS A 501 38.94 -1.74 15.86
CA LYS A 501 38.07 -1.00 16.79
C LYS A 501 36.78 -0.54 16.11
N LEU A 502 35.69 -0.55 16.87
CA LEU A 502 34.43 -0.04 16.40
C LEU A 502 34.44 1.50 16.40
N ASN A 503 34.23 2.10 15.24
CA ASN A 503 34.02 3.53 15.08
C ASN A 503 32.70 3.76 14.35
N ILE A 504 31.62 3.74 15.11
CA ILE A 504 30.25 3.88 14.57
C ILE A 504 29.70 5.22 15.06
N PRO A 505 29.43 6.19 14.16
CA PRO A 505 28.87 7.47 14.55
C PRO A 505 27.44 7.31 15.08
N VAL A 506 27.11 8.13 16.09
CA VAL A 506 25.81 8.09 16.77
C VAL A 506 25.14 9.46 16.69
N PHE A 507 23.87 9.48 16.31
CA PHE A 507 23.05 10.69 16.26
C PHE A 507 21.73 10.47 16.97
N GLY A 508 21.12 11.55 17.49
CA GLY A 508 19.83 11.52 18.14
C GLY A 508 18.70 11.97 17.20
N MET A 509 17.54 11.37 17.31
CA MET A 509 16.31 11.81 16.66
C MET A 509 15.49 12.64 17.64
N VAL A 510 15.53 13.98 17.48
CA VAL A 510 14.88 14.93 18.40
C VAL A 510 13.40 15.06 18.04
N LYS A 511 12.53 14.97 19.05
CA LYS A 511 11.07 15.09 18.90
C LYS A 511 10.60 16.53 19.20
N ASN A 512 9.55 16.94 18.51
CA ASN A 512 8.77 18.14 18.88
C ASN A 512 7.73 17.80 19.95
N ASP A 513 6.98 18.83 20.42
CA ASP A 513 5.91 18.68 21.42
C ASP A 513 4.77 17.74 20.99
N LYS A 514 4.68 17.44 19.70
CA LYS A 514 3.71 16.47 19.13
C LYS A 514 4.29 15.07 18.96
N HIS A 515 5.44 14.77 19.57
CA HIS A 515 6.17 13.50 19.46
C HIS A 515 6.59 13.11 18.02
N GLN A 516 6.72 14.08 17.11
CA GLN A 516 7.22 13.84 15.75
C GLN A 516 8.69 14.25 15.67
N THR A 517 9.48 13.56 14.86
CA THR A 517 10.88 13.93 14.58
C THR A 517 10.94 15.35 14.04
N ARG A 518 11.78 16.19 14.67
CA ARG A 518 11.98 17.58 14.27
C ARG A 518 13.34 17.77 13.59
N ALA A 519 14.37 17.16 14.13
CA ALA A 519 15.74 17.27 13.66
C ALA A 519 16.58 16.05 14.06
N LEU A 520 17.74 15.90 13.44
CA LEU A 520 18.83 15.08 13.95
C LEU A 520 19.72 15.92 14.86
N MET A 521 20.39 15.28 15.80
CA MET A 521 21.29 15.94 16.77
C MET A 521 22.61 15.14 16.86
N ASN A 522 23.72 15.86 16.92
CA ASN A 522 25.03 15.28 17.15
C ASN A 522 25.39 15.19 18.67
N ASP A 523 26.56 14.65 18.98
CA ASP A 523 27.14 14.52 20.33
C ASP A 523 27.41 15.86 21.03
N LYS A 524 27.53 16.97 20.25
CA LYS A 524 27.73 18.33 20.75
C LYS A 524 26.44 19.08 21.04
N ARG A 525 25.27 18.44 20.90
CA ARG A 525 23.92 19.03 21.01
C ARG A 525 23.54 19.99 19.87
N GLU A 526 24.21 19.93 18.76
CA GLU A 526 23.87 20.74 17.60
C GLU A 526 22.82 20.03 16.77
N GLU A 527 21.77 20.76 16.39
CA GLU A 527 20.74 20.27 15.47
C GLU A 527 21.28 20.32 14.03
N ILE A 528 21.07 19.24 13.31
CA ILE A 528 21.49 19.09 11.93
C ILE A 528 20.30 19.42 11.03
N GLU A 529 20.44 20.43 10.18
CA GLU A 529 19.43 20.77 9.18
C GLU A 529 19.41 19.72 8.07
N ILE A 530 18.21 19.22 7.79
CA ILE A 530 17.94 18.23 6.75
C ILE A 530 16.70 18.62 5.96
N SER A 531 16.60 18.15 4.71
CA SER A 531 15.42 18.41 3.89
C SER A 531 14.15 17.81 4.49
N GLN A 532 12.99 18.34 4.08
CA GLN A 532 11.70 17.81 4.52
C GLN A 532 11.50 16.35 4.06
N GLU A 533 12.08 15.95 2.94
CA GLU A 533 12.01 14.59 2.41
C GLU A 533 12.80 13.61 3.28
N LEU A 534 14.04 13.97 3.65
CA LEU A 534 14.86 13.19 4.56
C LEU A 534 14.22 13.14 5.96
N LEU A 535 13.69 14.26 6.46
CA LEU A 535 12.98 14.32 7.74
C LEU A 535 11.78 13.36 7.78
N ASN A 536 10.99 13.30 6.70
CA ASN A 536 9.87 12.36 6.58
C ASN A 536 10.37 10.90 6.65
N THR A 537 11.48 10.59 5.98
CA THR A 537 12.08 9.25 5.99
C THR A 537 12.57 8.86 7.40
N ILE A 538 13.24 9.79 8.09
CA ILE A 538 13.69 9.57 9.49
C ILE A 538 12.50 9.41 10.43
N THR A 539 11.44 10.22 10.26
CA THR A 539 10.19 10.07 11.05
C THR A 539 9.58 8.69 10.87
N MET A 540 9.47 8.21 9.63
CA MET A 540 8.96 6.84 9.36
C MET A 540 9.86 5.77 9.99
N PHE A 541 11.17 5.99 10.05
CA PHE A 541 12.10 5.08 10.68
C PHE A 541 11.92 5.08 12.21
N GLN A 542 11.77 6.25 12.82
CA GLN A 542 11.48 6.41 14.25
C GLN A 542 10.17 5.73 14.63
N ASP A 543 9.10 5.94 13.88
CA ASP A 543 7.80 5.27 14.10
C ASP A 543 7.93 3.75 14.05
N ALA A 544 8.71 3.22 13.10
CA ALA A 544 8.93 1.79 12.98
C ALA A 544 9.72 1.19 14.16
N VAL A 545 10.66 1.95 14.74
CA VAL A 545 11.40 1.55 15.95
C VAL A 545 10.45 1.48 17.14
N HIS A 546 9.66 2.51 17.33
CA HIS A 546 8.66 2.59 18.40
C HIS A 546 7.61 1.47 18.31
N ASP A 547 7.07 1.21 17.13
CA ASP A 547 6.13 0.10 16.88
C ASP A 547 6.77 -1.27 17.18
N THR A 548 8.06 -1.43 16.92
CA THR A 548 8.79 -2.68 17.19
C THR A 548 8.90 -2.93 18.69
N ALA A 549 9.19 -1.90 19.49
CA ALA A 549 9.26 -1.97 20.94
C ALA A 549 7.90 -2.24 21.57
N ILE A 550 6.86 -1.46 21.23
CA ILE A 550 5.49 -1.61 21.76
C ILE A 550 4.86 -2.95 21.37
N GLY A 551 5.05 -3.39 20.14
CA GLY A 551 4.48 -4.66 19.65
C GLY A 551 4.98 -5.87 20.45
N TYR A 552 6.21 -5.83 20.96
CA TYR A 552 6.76 -6.88 21.79
C TYR A 552 6.22 -6.83 23.23
N HIS A 553 6.04 -5.65 23.75
CA HIS A 553 5.41 -5.42 25.04
C HIS A 553 3.99 -6.02 25.13
N ARG A 554 3.16 -5.75 24.10
CA ARG A 554 1.81 -6.33 24.01
C ARG A 554 1.84 -7.85 23.96
N LYS A 555 2.83 -8.43 23.29
CA LYS A 555 2.99 -9.90 23.23
C LYS A 555 3.39 -10.48 24.59
N LEU A 556 4.39 -9.92 25.27
CA LEU A 556 4.82 -10.36 26.59
C LEU A 556 3.72 -10.23 27.63
N ARG A 557 2.99 -9.09 27.64
CA ARG A 557 1.84 -8.88 28.55
C ARG A 557 0.74 -9.92 28.31
N ASN A 558 0.42 -10.23 27.07
CA ASN A 558 -0.56 -11.28 26.76
C ASN A 558 -0.07 -12.65 27.21
N GLU A 559 1.22 -12.96 27.08
CA GLU A 559 1.81 -14.20 27.58
C GLU A 559 1.80 -14.28 29.12
N GLU A 560 2.09 -13.18 29.83
CA GLU A 560 2.05 -13.09 31.29
C GLU A 560 0.63 -13.16 31.85
N ILE A 561 -0.32 -12.44 31.26
CA ILE A 561 -1.75 -12.52 31.65
C ILE A 561 -2.26 -13.94 31.40
N THR A 562 -1.86 -14.56 30.28
CA THR A 562 -2.24 -15.93 29.96
C THR A 562 -1.62 -16.94 30.95
N LYS A 563 -0.38 -16.71 31.37
CA LYS A 563 0.30 -17.51 32.38
C LYS A 563 -0.39 -17.39 33.75
N SER A 564 -0.63 -16.20 34.23
CA SER A 564 -1.24 -15.93 35.53
C SER A 564 -2.67 -16.50 35.65
N ALA A 565 -3.56 -16.19 34.72
CA ALA A 565 -4.96 -16.58 34.79
C ALA A 565 -5.22 -18.11 34.70
N LEU A 566 -4.32 -18.87 34.07
CA LEU A 566 -4.42 -20.34 34.03
C LEU A 566 -3.66 -21.00 35.19
N ASP A 567 -2.69 -20.35 35.80
CA ASP A 567 -1.94 -20.88 36.95
C ASP A 567 -2.77 -20.87 38.23
N ASP A 568 -3.74 -19.95 38.35
CA ASP A 568 -4.66 -19.85 39.49
C ASP A 568 -5.78 -20.91 39.50
N ILE A 569 -5.81 -21.77 38.48
CA ILE A 569 -6.83 -22.84 38.38
C ILE A 569 -6.26 -24.17 38.89
N SER A 570 -6.72 -24.57 40.07
CA SER A 570 -6.34 -25.85 40.67
C SER A 570 -6.66 -27.03 39.71
N GLY A 571 -5.62 -27.82 39.40
CA GLY A 571 -5.72 -28.97 38.48
C GLY A 571 -5.20 -28.70 37.05
N ILE A 572 -4.75 -27.48 36.73
CA ILE A 572 -4.08 -27.16 35.48
C ILE A 572 -2.57 -27.08 35.73
N GLY A 573 -1.84 -28.12 35.39
CA GLY A 573 -0.38 -28.10 35.33
C GLY A 573 0.13 -27.61 33.97
N THR A 574 1.46 -27.41 33.86
CA THR A 574 2.12 -26.92 32.65
C THR A 574 1.75 -27.64 31.35
N VAL A 575 1.56 -28.97 31.40
CA VAL A 575 1.20 -29.76 30.21
C VAL A 575 -0.23 -29.46 29.73
N LYS A 576 -1.21 -29.42 30.64
CA LYS A 576 -2.61 -29.12 30.29
C LYS A 576 -2.78 -27.70 29.78
N LYS A 577 -2.01 -26.75 30.33
CA LYS A 577 -1.95 -25.37 29.91
C LYS A 577 -1.43 -25.21 28.48
N VAL A 578 -0.35 -25.91 28.14
CA VAL A 578 0.19 -25.94 26.77
C VAL A 578 -0.83 -26.52 25.78
N GLU A 579 -1.53 -27.58 26.15
CA GLU A 579 -2.55 -28.20 25.28
C GLU A 579 -3.78 -27.29 25.09
N LEU A 580 -4.22 -26.58 26.13
CA LEU A 580 -5.28 -25.55 26.02
C LEU A 580 -4.87 -24.42 25.06
N LEU A 581 -3.66 -23.88 25.24
CA LEU A 581 -3.17 -22.80 24.40
C LEU A 581 -2.87 -23.24 22.96
N LYS A 582 -2.45 -24.49 22.75
CA LYS A 582 -2.32 -25.05 21.39
C LYS A 582 -3.65 -25.14 20.67
N LYS A 583 -4.74 -25.52 21.38
CA LYS A 583 -6.05 -25.71 20.77
C LYS A 583 -6.79 -24.39 20.53
N PHE A 584 -6.74 -23.46 21.47
CA PHE A 584 -7.52 -22.22 21.42
C PHE A 584 -6.70 -20.98 21.06
N GLY A 585 -5.39 -21.05 21.05
CA GLY A 585 -4.48 -19.97 20.63
C GLY A 585 -4.32 -18.84 21.66
N CYS A 586 -5.38 -18.40 22.32
CA CYS A 586 -5.34 -17.35 23.33
C CYS A 586 -6.43 -17.51 24.39
N LEU A 587 -6.27 -16.81 25.54
CA LEU A 587 -7.23 -16.81 26.65
C LEU A 587 -8.62 -16.34 26.24
N LYS A 588 -8.73 -15.40 25.32
CA LYS A 588 -10.01 -14.89 24.85
C LYS A 588 -10.84 -15.99 24.20
N ASN A 589 -10.23 -16.81 23.35
CA ASN A 589 -10.90 -17.94 22.70
C ASN A 589 -11.29 -19.02 23.72
N ILE A 590 -10.46 -19.23 24.76
CA ILE A 590 -10.82 -20.16 25.87
C ILE A 590 -12.02 -19.64 26.65
N LYS A 591 -12.12 -18.31 26.88
CA LYS A 591 -13.28 -17.66 27.49
C LYS A 591 -14.55 -17.79 26.63
N GLU A 592 -14.44 -17.68 25.33
CA GLU A 592 -15.57 -17.77 24.39
C GLU A 592 -16.00 -19.22 24.12
N ALA A 593 -15.08 -20.19 24.24
CA ALA A 593 -15.34 -21.61 24.00
C ALA A 593 -16.35 -22.21 24.99
N SER A 594 -17.13 -23.21 24.54
CA SER A 594 -18.05 -23.92 25.40
C SER A 594 -17.32 -24.88 26.35
N VAL A 595 -17.97 -25.25 27.45
CA VAL A 595 -17.43 -26.26 28.40
C VAL A 595 -17.11 -27.58 27.69
N GLU A 596 -17.92 -27.97 26.70
CA GLU A 596 -17.77 -29.19 25.92
C GLU A 596 -16.54 -29.13 25.00
N GLU A 597 -16.25 -27.97 24.42
CA GLU A 597 -15.06 -27.75 23.59
C GLU A 597 -13.78 -27.76 24.42
N ILE A 598 -13.82 -27.18 25.61
CA ILE A 598 -12.69 -27.18 26.55
C ILE A 598 -12.44 -28.63 27.05
N ALA A 599 -13.47 -29.39 27.34
CA ALA A 599 -13.36 -30.78 27.78
C ALA A 599 -12.76 -31.72 26.71
N LYS A 600 -12.80 -31.34 25.42
CA LYS A 600 -12.16 -32.09 24.33
C LYS A 600 -10.63 -31.91 24.27
N VAL A 601 -10.03 -31.12 25.16
CA VAL A 601 -8.58 -31.01 25.26
C VAL A 601 -7.98 -32.21 26.00
N LYS A 602 -6.90 -32.73 25.48
CA LYS A 602 -6.25 -33.92 26.08
C LYS A 602 -5.86 -33.66 27.54
N GLY A 603 -6.43 -34.46 28.45
CA GLY A 603 -6.18 -34.37 29.90
C GLY A 603 -7.10 -33.41 30.67
N ILE A 604 -8.12 -32.83 30.03
CA ILE A 604 -9.13 -31.98 30.67
C ILE A 604 -10.48 -32.71 30.65
N GLY A 605 -10.95 -33.05 31.81
CA GLY A 605 -12.30 -33.65 31.98
C GLY A 605 -13.39 -32.56 32.14
N PRO A 606 -14.68 -32.98 32.09
CA PRO A 606 -15.82 -32.04 32.16
C PRO A 606 -15.84 -31.17 33.42
N GLU A 607 -15.45 -31.70 34.55
CA GLU A 607 -15.39 -30.94 35.83
C GLU A 607 -14.30 -29.87 35.81
N LEU A 608 -13.12 -30.20 35.24
CA LEU A 608 -12.02 -29.23 35.12
C LEU A 608 -12.34 -28.17 34.06
N ALA A 609 -13.04 -28.53 32.98
CA ALA A 609 -13.53 -27.59 31.97
C ALA A 609 -14.54 -26.58 32.55
N LYS A 610 -15.45 -27.02 33.44
CA LYS A 610 -16.35 -26.09 34.19
C LYS A 610 -15.58 -25.15 35.07
N LYS A 611 -14.59 -25.62 35.85
CA LYS A 611 -13.74 -24.79 36.70
C LYS A 611 -12.93 -23.76 35.88
N ILE A 612 -12.46 -24.14 34.71
CA ILE A 612 -11.77 -23.22 33.77
C ILE A 612 -12.72 -22.12 33.35
N LYS A 613 -13.94 -22.47 32.95
CA LYS A 613 -14.95 -21.53 32.49
C LYS A 613 -15.38 -20.56 33.60
N GLU A 614 -15.64 -21.05 34.80
CA GLU A 614 -16.06 -20.27 35.99
C GLU A 614 -14.97 -19.25 36.43
N LYS A 615 -13.69 -19.64 36.37
CA LYS A 615 -12.59 -18.76 36.80
C LYS A 615 -12.10 -17.78 35.72
N LEU A 616 -12.43 -18.02 34.46
CA LEU A 616 -12.05 -17.16 33.36
C LEU A 616 -13.15 -16.15 32.95
N ILE A 617 -14.40 -16.34 33.37
CA ILE A 617 -15.49 -15.35 33.25
C ILE A 617 -15.32 -14.29 34.30
#